data_8b16d39915f0c998863e7e2647098627
#
_entry.id   8b16d39915f0c998863e7e2647098627
#
_cell.length_a   1.000
_cell.length_b   1.000
_cell.length_c   1.000
_cell.angle_alpha   90.00
_cell.angle_beta   90.00
_cell.angle_gamma   90.00
#
_symmetry.space_group_name_H-M   'P 1'
#
loop_
_entity.id
_entity.type
_entity.pdbx_description
1 polymer ?
#
loop_
_entity_poly.entity_id
_entity_poly.type
_entity_poly.pdbx_seq_one_letter_code
_entity_poly.pdbx_strand_id
1 'polypeptide(L)'
;MQIRLASSIDLEPLSLLFDQYRQQLQQSADYPACHSFLKNRLAENDSMIFVALIDDNIVGFIQLYPSFSSVRLAPVWHLEDVFVLPDYQQHNV
;
A
#
# COMPACT_ATOMS: atom_id res chain seq x y z
N MET A 1 -17.76 0.55 -1.26
CA MET A 1 -16.28 0.51 -1.08
C MET A 1 -15.85 1.70 -0.24
N GLN A 2 -14.92 1.48 0.67
CA GLN A 2 -14.38 2.51 1.53
C GLN A 2 -12.89 2.65 1.29
N ILE A 3 -12.37 3.89 1.29
CA ILE A 3 -10.93 4.15 1.19
C ILE A 3 -10.54 5.00 2.39
N ARG A 4 -9.50 4.60 3.09
CA ARG A 4 -9.00 5.35 4.25
C ARG A 4 -7.50 5.14 4.42
N LEU A 5 -6.89 5.97 5.25
CA LEU A 5 -5.48 5.78 5.61
C LEU A 5 -5.33 4.49 6.40
N ALA A 6 -4.23 3.76 6.13
CA ALA A 6 -3.89 2.58 6.89
C ALA A 6 -3.42 2.96 8.30
N SER A 7 -3.64 2.07 9.24
CA SER A 7 -3.16 2.21 10.60
C SER A 7 -2.52 0.90 11.06
N SER A 8 -2.01 0.88 12.28
CA SER A 8 -1.32 -0.31 12.81
C SER A 8 -2.21 -1.54 12.87
N ILE A 9 -3.52 -1.37 13.01
CA ILE A 9 -4.45 -2.52 13.04
C ILE A 9 -4.56 -3.20 11.68
N ASP A 10 -4.14 -2.52 10.61
CA ASP A 10 -4.19 -3.06 9.26
C ASP A 10 -2.93 -3.84 8.87
N LEU A 11 -1.91 -3.84 9.73
CA LEU A 11 -0.58 -4.33 9.38
C LEU A 11 -0.58 -5.76 8.85
N GLU A 12 -1.25 -6.68 9.52
CA GLU A 12 -1.23 -8.07 9.09
C GLU A 12 -1.94 -8.31 7.77
N PRO A 13 -3.23 -7.89 7.60
CA PRO A 13 -3.89 -8.09 6.32
C PRO A 13 -3.22 -7.30 5.18
N LEU A 14 -2.69 -6.12 5.48
CA LEU A 14 -1.98 -5.34 4.47
C LEU A 14 -0.68 -6.03 4.05
N SER A 15 0.02 -6.66 4.99
CA SER A 15 1.26 -7.38 4.69
C SER A 15 1.01 -8.59 3.79
N LEU A 16 -0.10 -9.30 4.00
CA LEU A 16 -0.49 -10.40 3.11
C LEU A 16 -0.74 -9.90 1.70
N LEU A 17 -1.47 -8.80 1.58
CA LEU A 17 -1.80 -8.21 0.29
C LEU A 17 -0.54 -7.70 -0.42
N PHE A 18 0.35 -7.05 0.34
CA PHE A 18 1.60 -6.52 -0.18
C PHE A 18 2.50 -7.64 -0.70
N ASP A 19 2.54 -8.78 -0.01
CA ASP A 19 3.30 -9.93 -0.44
C ASP A 19 2.75 -10.49 -1.77
N GLN A 20 1.43 -10.55 -1.93
CA GLN A 20 0.82 -10.96 -3.20
C GLN A 20 1.18 -10.00 -4.33
N TYR A 21 1.17 -8.69 -4.05
CA TYR A 21 1.55 -7.68 -5.01
C TYR A 21 2.99 -7.88 -5.50
N ARG A 22 3.92 -8.11 -4.57
CA ARG A 22 5.33 -8.35 -4.93
C ARG A 22 5.50 -9.62 -5.75
N GLN A 23 4.74 -10.66 -5.45
CA GLN A 23 4.79 -11.90 -6.21
C GLN A 23 4.33 -11.68 -7.65
N GLN A 24 3.34 -10.82 -7.89
CA GLN A 24 2.94 -10.47 -9.24
C GLN A 24 4.03 -9.71 -10.00
N LEU A 25 4.95 -9.07 -9.27
CA LEU A 25 6.10 -8.37 -9.84
C LEU A 25 7.33 -9.28 -9.89
N GLN A 26 7.13 -10.60 -9.86
CA GLN A 26 8.18 -11.62 -9.99
C GLN A 26 9.13 -11.66 -8.80
N GLN A 27 8.70 -11.19 -7.64
CA GLN A 27 9.46 -11.33 -6.41
C GLN A 27 9.07 -12.61 -5.68
N SER A 28 9.99 -13.15 -4.88
CA SER A 28 9.70 -14.33 -4.06
C SER A 28 8.75 -13.97 -2.91
N ALA A 29 7.91 -14.92 -2.53
CA ALA A 29 7.06 -14.77 -1.36
C ALA A 29 7.92 -14.56 -0.12
N ASP A 30 7.62 -13.51 0.67
CA ASP A 30 8.37 -13.20 1.88
C ASP A 30 7.51 -12.33 2.81
N TYR A 31 6.51 -12.97 3.42
CA TYR A 31 5.62 -12.26 4.33
C TYR A 31 6.36 -11.57 5.47
N PRO A 32 7.34 -12.21 6.15
CA PRO A 32 8.04 -11.54 7.25
C PRO A 32 8.74 -10.25 6.82
N ALA A 33 9.36 -10.22 5.64
CA ALA A 33 10.00 -9.01 5.14
C ALA A 33 8.98 -7.93 4.82
N CYS A 34 7.84 -8.31 4.23
CA CYS A 34 6.76 -7.37 3.95
C CYS A 34 6.21 -6.77 5.25
N HIS A 35 6.00 -7.60 6.25
CA HIS A 35 5.50 -7.17 7.56
C HIS A 35 6.45 -6.16 8.20
N SER A 36 7.75 -6.46 8.21
CA SER A 36 8.76 -5.57 8.78
C SER A 36 8.83 -4.24 8.03
N PHE A 37 8.80 -4.28 6.72
CA PHE A 37 8.85 -3.08 5.89
C PHE A 37 7.65 -2.17 6.18
N LEU A 38 6.45 -2.72 6.15
CA LEU A 38 5.24 -1.92 6.36
C LEU A 38 5.12 -1.43 7.80
N LYS A 39 5.54 -2.24 8.76
CA LYS A 39 5.57 -1.83 10.16
C LYS A 39 6.41 -0.57 10.32
N ASN A 40 7.59 -0.54 9.70
CA ASN A 40 8.49 0.61 9.76
C ASN A 40 7.88 1.82 9.04
N ARG A 41 7.24 1.62 7.88
CA ARG A 41 6.60 2.73 7.17
C ARG A 41 5.49 3.37 8.00
N LEU A 42 4.68 2.54 8.65
CA LEU A 42 3.61 3.05 9.50
C LEU A 42 4.15 3.74 10.76
N ALA A 43 5.22 3.21 11.35
CA ALA A 43 5.82 3.78 12.56
C ALA A 43 6.55 5.08 12.27
N GLU A 44 7.30 5.14 11.17
CA GLU A 44 8.09 6.32 10.81
C GLU A 44 7.27 7.41 10.15
N ASN A 45 6.09 7.08 9.67
CA ASN A 45 5.20 8.04 9.02
C ASN A 45 5.86 8.72 7.82
N ASP A 46 6.72 7.99 7.12
CA ASP A 46 7.51 8.52 5.99
C ASP A 46 6.90 8.20 4.64
N SER A 47 5.68 7.68 4.63
CA SER A 47 4.90 7.43 3.43
C SER A 47 3.43 7.57 3.78
N MET A 48 2.57 7.61 2.75
CA MET A 48 1.12 7.55 2.95
C MET A 48 0.61 6.27 2.33
N ILE A 49 -0.09 5.47 3.12
CA ILE A 49 -0.68 4.21 2.65
C ILE A 49 -2.18 4.31 2.84
N PHE A 50 -2.91 4.20 1.72
CA PHE A 50 -4.37 4.13 1.74
C PHE A 50 -4.78 2.70 1.48
N VAL A 51 -5.80 2.24 2.19
CA VAL A 51 -6.38 0.91 1.98
C VAL A 51 -7.79 1.06 1.44
N ALA A 52 -8.15 0.14 0.54
CA ALA A 52 -9.50 0.03 0.01
C ALA A 52 -10.17 -1.19 0.63
N LEU A 53 -11.38 -1.00 1.14
CA LEU A 53 -12.10 -2.04 1.86
C LEU A 53 -13.45 -2.31 1.18
N ILE A 54 -13.81 -3.59 1.10
CA ILE A 54 -15.14 -4.05 0.73
C ILE A 54 -15.58 -5.01 1.82
N ASP A 55 -16.73 -4.74 2.44
CA ASP A 55 -17.25 -5.53 3.55
C ASP A 55 -16.21 -5.70 4.67
N ASP A 56 -15.53 -4.59 5.01
CA ASP A 56 -14.51 -4.51 6.06
C ASP A 56 -13.25 -5.33 5.79
N ASN A 57 -13.09 -5.84 4.56
CA ASN A 57 -11.88 -6.57 4.16
C ASN A 57 -11.02 -5.69 3.27
N ILE A 58 -9.72 -5.67 3.52
CA ILE A 58 -8.78 -4.93 2.70
C ILE A 58 -8.59 -5.68 1.39
N VAL A 59 -8.95 -5.03 0.28
CA VAL A 59 -8.87 -5.64 -1.06
C VAL A 59 -7.90 -4.91 -1.98
N GLY A 60 -7.36 -3.79 -1.54
CA GLY A 60 -6.40 -3.03 -2.33
C GLY A 60 -5.66 -2.01 -1.48
N PHE A 61 -4.61 -1.44 -2.04
CA PHE A 61 -3.86 -0.39 -1.38
C PHE A 61 -3.17 0.52 -2.39
N ILE A 62 -2.83 1.73 -1.94
CA ILE A 62 -2.02 2.69 -2.66
C ILE A 62 -0.96 3.19 -1.71
N GLN A 63 0.30 3.24 -2.16
CA GLN A 63 1.39 3.78 -1.35
C GLN A 63 2.05 4.95 -2.08
N LEU A 64 2.19 6.07 -1.37
CA LEU A 64 2.79 7.30 -1.86
C LEU A 64 3.99 7.64 -1.00
N TYR A 65 5.07 8.10 -1.65
CA TYR A 65 6.26 8.57 -0.95
C TYR A 65 6.46 10.06 -1.15
N PRO A 66 6.97 10.77 -0.15
CA PRO A 66 7.30 12.18 -0.32
C PRO A 66 8.53 12.33 -1.22
N SER A 67 8.50 13.33 -2.08
CA SER A 67 9.58 13.62 -3.00
C SER A 67 9.59 15.12 -3.27
N PHE A 68 10.44 15.55 -4.20
CA PHE A 68 10.52 16.96 -4.59
C PHE A 68 10.51 17.07 -6.10
N SER A 69 9.84 18.11 -6.59
CA SER A 69 9.89 18.47 -8.00
C SER A 69 10.84 19.65 -8.16
N SER A 70 11.93 19.44 -8.87
CA SER A 70 12.90 20.51 -9.16
C SER A 70 12.29 21.58 -10.07
N VAL A 71 11.45 21.15 -11.01
CA VAL A 71 10.79 22.07 -11.94
C VAL A 71 9.83 23.01 -11.19
N ARG A 72 9.07 22.46 -10.23
CA ARG A 72 8.09 23.25 -9.47
C ARG A 72 8.69 23.90 -8.24
N LEU A 73 9.89 23.50 -7.83
CA LEU A 73 10.56 23.95 -6.61
C LEU A 73 9.67 23.69 -5.38
N ALA A 74 9.05 22.52 -5.34
CA ALA A 74 8.04 22.20 -4.32
C ALA A 74 8.07 20.72 -3.94
N PRO A 75 7.61 20.39 -2.72
CA PRO A 75 7.40 18.99 -2.37
C PRO A 75 6.23 18.40 -3.15
N VAL A 76 6.34 17.12 -3.49
CA VAL A 76 5.30 16.38 -4.20
C VAL A 76 5.16 15.00 -3.57
N TRP A 77 4.02 14.34 -3.80
CA TRP A 77 3.82 12.96 -3.44
C TRP A 77 3.99 12.10 -4.68
N HIS A 78 4.82 11.07 -4.57
CA HIS A 78 5.11 10.15 -5.66
C HIS A 78 4.32 8.85 -5.45
N LEU A 79 3.48 8.51 -6.43
CA LEU A 79 2.73 7.25 -6.40
C LEU A 79 3.68 6.12 -6.79
N GLU A 80 3.98 5.25 -5.85
CA GLU A 80 4.92 4.14 -6.07
C GLU A 80 4.20 2.83 -6.30
N ASP A 81 3.20 2.51 -5.45
CA ASP A 81 2.56 1.21 -5.46
C ASP A 81 1.05 1.33 -5.54
N VAL A 82 0.44 0.53 -6.40
CA VAL A 82 -1.02 0.38 -6.51
C VAL A 82 -1.31 -1.09 -6.74
N PHE A 83 -2.19 -1.66 -5.93
CA PHE A 83 -2.59 -3.04 -6.11
C PHE A 83 -4.03 -3.25 -5.65
N VAL A 84 -4.76 -4.05 -6.43
CA VAL A 84 -6.11 -4.50 -6.07
C VAL A 84 -6.16 -6.00 -6.33
N LEU A 85 -6.75 -6.75 -5.41
CA LEU A 85 -6.95 -8.19 -5.62
C LEU A 85 -7.69 -8.41 -6.94
N PRO A 86 -7.29 -9.43 -7.74
CA PRO A 86 -7.89 -9.66 -9.07
C PRO A 86 -9.41 -9.77 -9.05
N ASP A 87 -9.98 -10.38 -8.02
CA ASP A 87 -11.43 -10.55 -7.93
C ASP A 87 -12.17 -9.22 -7.75
N TYR A 88 -11.47 -8.14 -7.41
CA TYR A 88 -12.09 -6.85 -7.11
C TYR A 88 -11.70 -5.75 -8.09
N GLN A 89 -10.88 -6.04 -9.09
CA GLN A 89 -10.37 -5.00 -10.00
C GLN A 89 -11.47 -4.35 -10.81
N GLN A 90 -12.57 -5.06 -11.08
CA GLN A 90 -13.67 -4.52 -11.84
C GLN A 90 -14.64 -3.64 -11.01
N HIS A 91 -14.32 -3.41 -9.75
CA HIS A 91 -15.12 -2.54 -8.88
C HIS A 91 -14.59 -1.10 -8.85
N ASN A 92 -13.76 -0.72 -9.80
CA ASN A 92 -13.17 0.63 -9.89
C ASN A 92 -12.41 1.04 -8.64
N VAL A 93 -11.68 0.11 -8.07
CA VAL A 93 -10.87 0.37 -6.88
C VAL A 93 -9.59 1.12 -7.23
#